data_25a08dddbb80fe57a5f5045fb536748d
#
_entry.id   25a08dddbb80fe57a5f5045fb536748d
#
_cell.length_a   1.000
_cell.length_b   1.000
_cell.length_c   1.000
_cell.angle_alpha   90.00
_cell.angle_beta   90.00
_cell.angle_gamma   90.00
#
_symmetry.space_group_name_H-M   'P 1'
#
loop_
_entity.id
_entity.type
_entity.pdbx_description
1 polymer ?
#
loop_
_entity_poly.entity_id
_entity_poly.type
_entity_poly.pdbx_seq_one_letter_code
_entity_poly.pdbx_strand_id
1 'polypeptide(L)'
;YYNQDVEVWYDPEKAKTMLQEANFPFDQTLVFYISSGNSVTERIAALIVQDLQKVGVKVQIEQVDFPTLMSNMLDGKHDLGIIGSGGTMDPSESREMIHPDSSVNFCQLKDTELTDIIDKGNAELTFEARKPYFDEYQVKIRERSPMAYLYTKNVLTAYNKRVSGVEVENFNSLNWSSWNWDIDAAQ
;
A
#
# COMPACT_ATOMS: atom_id res chain seq x y z
N TYR A 1 13.83 8.35 -3.39
CA TYR A 1 13.87 7.29 -4.42
C TYR A 1 12.65 7.29 -5.36
N TYR A 2 11.79 8.33 -5.31
CA TYR A 2 10.63 8.40 -6.20
C TYR A 2 11.07 8.48 -7.67
N ASN A 3 10.54 7.56 -8.49
CA ASN A 3 10.75 7.53 -9.93
C ASN A 3 9.57 8.22 -10.63
N GLN A 4 9.84 9.36 -11.29
CA GLN A 4 8.82 10.14 -11.99
C GLN A 4 8.40 9.52 -13.34
N ASP A 5 9.19 8.60 -13.86
CA ASP A 5 8.96 7.96 -15.17
C ASP A 5 8.00 6.76 -15.08
N VAL A 6 7.53 6.42 -13.87
CA VAL A 6 6.52 5.36 -13.69
C VAL A 6 5.16 5.90 -14.07
N GLU A 7 4.65 5.46 -15.21
CA GLU A 7 3.34 5.86 -15.70
C GLU A 7 2.19 5.27 -14.86
N VAL A 8 1.21 6.10 -14.57
CA VAL A 8 -0.07 5.69 -14.01
C VAL A 8 -1.16 6.02 -15.02
N TRP A 9 -1.88 5.01 -15.49
CA TRP A 9 -2.95 5.21 -16.47
C TRP A 9 -4.26 4.58 -16.01
N TYR A 10 -5.36 5.11 -16.51
CA TYR A 10 -6.69 4.55 -16.37
C TYR A 10 -7.22 4.25 -17.77
N ASP A 11 -7.37 2.97 -18.10
CA ASP A 11 -7.82 2.51 -19.40
C ASP A 11 -8.69 1.25 -19.25
N PRO A 12 -10.00 1.42 -19.01
CA PRO A 12 -10.91 0.29 -18.82
C PRO A 12 -11.07 -0.57 -20.09
N GLU A 13 -10.94 -0.01 -21.29
CA GLU A 13 -11.05 -0.79 -22.53
C GLU A 13 -9.84 -1.71 -22.70
N LYS A 14 -8.65 -1.20 -22.45
CA LYS A 14 -7.43 -2.00 -22.42
C LYS A 14 -7.50 -3.06 -21.33
N ALA A 15 -7.95 -2.72 -20.12
CA ALA A 15 -8.11 -3.67 -19.03
C ALA A 15 -9.06 -4.83 -19.41
N LYS A 16 -10.19 -4.52 -20.04
CA LYS A 16 -11.15 -5.52 -20.53
C LYS A 16 -10.53 -6.43 -21.58
N THR A 17 -9.78 -5.87 -22.52
CA THR A 17 -9.08 -6.64 -23.55
C THR A 17 -8.06 -7.59 -22.93
N MET A 18 -7.24 -7.10 -22.00
CA MET A 18 -6.25 -7.92 -21.29
C MET A 18 -6.89 -9.06 -20.48
N LEU A 19 -8.02 -8.80 -19.80
CA LEU A 19 -8.77 -9.84 -19.10
C LEU A 19 -9.29 -10.92 -20.06
N GLN A 20 -9.78 -10.54 -21.26
CA GLN A 20 -10.22 -11.47 -22.28
C GLN A 20 -9.07 -12.32 -22.84
N GLU A 21 -7.94 -11.69 -23.15
CA GLU A 21 -6.72 -12.37 -23.63
C GLU A 21 -6.16 -13.35 -22.58
N ALA A 22 -6.27 -13.00 -21.30
CA ALA A 22 -5.90 -13.85 -20.18
C ALA A 22 -6.91 -14.98 -19.88
N ASN A 23 -8.02 -15.07 -20.64
CA ASN A 23 -9.13 -15.99 -20.38
C ASN A 23 -9.68 -15.88 -18.96
N PHE A 24 -9.84 -14.63 -18.46
CA PHE A 24 -10.39 -14.40 -17.13
C PHE A 24 -11.81 -14.99 -17.00
N PRO A 25 -12.13 -15.73 -15.94
CA PRO A 25 -13.42 -16.36 -15.74
C PRO A 25 -14.49 -15.34 -15.28
N PHE A 26 -15.12 -14.64 -16.22
CA PHE A 26 -16.12 -13.59 -15.95
C PHE A 26 -17.40 -14.08 -15.25
N ASP A 27 -17.63 -15.36 -15.15
CA ASP A 27 -18.70 -15.97 -14.38
C ASP A 27 -18.38 -16.11 -12.89
N GLN A 28 -17.10 -16.09 -12.54
CA GLN A 28 -16.64 -16.10 -11.15
C GLN A 28 -16.94 -14.78 -10.46
N THR A 29 -17.28 -14.84 -9.17
CA THR A 29 -17.36 -13.67 -8.29
C THR A 29 -16.15 -13.63 -7.38
N LEU A 30 -15.38 -12.56 -7.44
CA LEU A 30 -14.22 -12.34 -6.59
C LEU A 30 -14.63 -11.89 -5.19
N VAL A 31 -13.89 -12.32 -4.19
CA VAL A 31 -14.07 -11.91 -2.79
C VAL A 31 -13.16 -10.74 -2.45
N PHE A 32 -13.76 -9.64 -2.00
CA PHE A 32 -13.07 -8.43 -1.62
C PHE A 32 -13.19 -8.17 -0.13
N TYR A 33 -12.15 -8.49 0.63
CA TYR A 33 -12.14 -8.25 2.08
C TYR A 33 -11.77 -6.82 2.44
N ILE A 34 -12.55 -6.24 3.36
CA ILE A 34 -12.28 -4.94 3.97
C ILE A 34 -12.51 -4.97 5.48
N SER A 35 -11.82 -4.10 6.21
CA SER A 35 -12.06 -3.95 7.65
C SER A 35 -13.37 -3.23 7.90
N SER A 36 -14.21 -3.78 8.79
CA SER A 36 -15.45 -3.15 9.24
C SER A 36 -15.18 -1.89 10.08
N GLY A 37 -16.16 -0.97 10.09
CA GLY A 37 -16.12 0.24 10.92
C GLY A 37 -15.27 1.37 10.36
N ASN A 38 -14.80 1.28 9.11
CA ASN A 38 -14.06 2.35 8.42
C ASN A 38 -14.83 2.83 7.19
N SER A 39 -15.62 3.88 7.36
CA SER A 39 -16.47 4.43 6.30
C SER A 39 -15.69 4.95 5.07
N VAL A 40 -14.42 5.30 5.21
CA VAL A 40 -13.56 5.70 4.08
C VAL A 40 -13.22 4.47 3.24
N THR A 41 -12.76 3.39 3.89
CA THR A 41 -12.46 2.12 3.22
C THR A 41 -13.70 1.55 2.53
N GLU A 42 -14.86 1.59 3.18
CA GLU A 42 -16.14 1.14 2.60
C GLU A 42 -16.48 1.87 1.30
N ARG A 43 -16.35 3.21 1.30
CA ARG A 43 -16.60 4.02 0.08
C ARG A 43 -15.58 3.73 -1.03
N ILE A 44 -14.30 3.58 -0.68
CA ILE A 44 -13.26 3.23 -1.65
C ILE A 44 -13.55 1.87 -2.27
N ALA A 45 -13.88 0.87 -1.45
CA ALA A 45 -14.21 -0.47 -1.94
C ALA A 45 -15.43 -0.44 -2.89
N ALA A 46 -16.47 0.32 -2.55
CA ALA A 46 -17.64 0.48 -3.42
C ALA A 46 -17.28 1.09 -4.78
N LEU A 47 -16.39 2.09 -4.82
CA LEU A 47 -15.92 2.70 -6.08
C LEU A 47 -15.09 1.71 -6.89
N ILE A 48 -14.20 0.94 -6.25
CA ILE A 48 -13.41 -0.10 -6.92
C ILE A 48 -14.33 -1.16 -7.54
N VAL A 49 -15.34 -1.63 -6.80
CA VAL A 49 -16.32 -2.59 -7.31
C VAL A 49 -17.07 -2.02 -8.51
N GLN A 50 -17.48 -0.76 -8.45
CA GLN A 50 -18.16 -0.10 -9.57
C GLN A 50 -17.27 -0.03 -10.82
N ASP A 51 -15.98 0.26 -10.66
CA ASP A 51 -15.04 0.31 -11.79
C ASP A 51 -14.76 -1.09 -12.36
N LEU A 52 -14.60 -2.11 -11.51
CA LEU A 52 -14.43 -3.49 -11.95
C LEU A 52 -15.65 -4.02 -12.69
N GLN A 53 -16.87 -3.63 -12.28
CA GLN A 53 -18.11 -3.99 -12.97
C GLN A 53 -18.17 -3.43 -14.41
N LYS A 54 -17.59 -2.25 -14.68
CA LYS A 54 -17.54 -1.67 -16.03
C LYS A 54 -16.77 -2.55 -17.01
N VAL A 55 -15.78 -3.30 -16.53
CA VAL A 55 -14.99 -4.24 -17.33
C VAL A 55 -15.48 -5.69 -17.23
N GLY A 56 -16.62 -5.92 -16.57
CA GLY A 56 -17.29 -7.21 -16.48
C GLY A 56 -16.87 -8.09 -15.29
N VAL A 57 -16.01 -7.62 -14.42
CA VAL A 57 -15.56 -8.37 -13.24
C VAL A 57 -16.60 -8.25 -12.12
N LYS A 58 -17.05 -9.40 -11.60
CA LYS A 58 -17.98 -9.47 -10.47
C LYS A 58 -17.21 -9.53 -9.17
N VAL A 59 -17.59 -8.70 -8.21
CA VAL A 59 -16.92 -8.62 -6.91
C VAL A 59 -17.96 -8.56 -5.79
N GLN A 60 -17.74 -9.34 -4.74
CA GLN A 60 -18.51 -9.30 -3.49
C GLN A 60 -17.62 -8.75 -2.38
N ILE A 61 -18.10 -7.70 -1.70
CA ILE A 61 -17.42 -7.14 -0.52
C ILE A 61 -17.77 -7.96 0.71
N GLU A 62 -16.75 -8.41 1.44
CA GLU A 62 -16.86 -9.07 2.74
C GLU A 62 -16.25 -8.15 3.81
N GLN A 63 -17.10 -7.70 4.75
CA GLN A 63 -16.68 -6.87 5.88
C GLN A 63 -16.39 -7.73 7.10
N VAL A 64 -15.15 -7.69 7.57
CA VAL A 64 -14.70 -8.45 8.74
C VAL A 64 -13.96 -7.54 9.71
N ASP A 65 -13.77 -7.98 10.96
CA ASP A 65 -12.87 -7.26 11.88
C ASP A 65 -11.41 -7.30 11.38
N PHE A 66 -10.58 -6.38 11.88
CA PHE A 66 -9.21 -6.25 11.40
C PHE A 66 -8.35 -7.52 11.63
N PRO A 67 -8.38 -8.21 12.78
CA PRO A 67 -7.67 -9.48 12.96
C PRO A 67 -8.09 -10.55 11.95
N THR A 68 -9.38 -10.68 11.67
CA THR A 68 -9.91 -11.63 10.67
C THR A 68 -9.46 -11.25 9.26
N LEU A 69 -9.47 -9.94 8.91
CA LEU A 69 -8.92 -9.44 7.63
C LEU A 69 -7.47 -9.87 7.47
N MET A 70 -6.63 -9.61 8.48
CA MET A 70 -5.22 -9.97 8.46
C MET A 70 -5.00 -11.47 8.26
N SER A 71 -5.73 -12.31 9.03
CA SER A 71 -5.64 -13.76 8.89
C SER A 71 -6.04 -14.23 7.50
N ASN A 72 -7.17 -13.74 6.97
CA ASN A 72 -7.64 -14.13 5.65
C ASN A 72 -6.66 -13.72 4.53
N MET A 73 -6.05 -12.54 4.65
CA MET A 73 -5.06 -12.08 3.67
C MET A 73 -3.77 -12.91 3.74
N LEU A 74 -3.28 -13.24 4.93
CA LEU A 74 -2.10 -14.09 5.11
C LEU A 74 -2.33 -15.54 4.65
N ASP A 75 -3.54 -16.05 4.85
CA ASP A 75 -3.93 -17.38 4.40
C ASP A 75 -4.25 -17.45 2.89
N GLY A 76 -4.19 -16.32 2.18
CA GLY A 76 -4.51 -16.25 0.74
C GLY A 76 -5.97 -16.56 0.42
N LYS A 77 -6.91 -16.26 1.33
CA LYS A 77 -8.36 -16.50 1.16
C LYS A 77 -9.08 -15.37 0.43
N HIS A 78 -8.37 -14.34 0.02
CA HIS A 78 -8.90 -13.17 -0.68
C HIS A 78 -8.51 -13.18 -2.16
N ASP A 79 -9.37 -12.62 -2.99
CA ASP A 79 -9.01 -12.21 -4.34
C ASP A 79 -8.56 -10.73 -4.33
N LEU A 80 -9.23 -9.91 -3.52
CA LEU A 80 -8.92 -8.51 -3.29
C LEU A 80 -8.97 -8.19 -1.78
N GLY A 81 -8.13 -7.23 -1.36
CA GLY A 81 -8.15 -6.73 0.02
C GLY A 81 -7.66 -5.29 0.10
N ILE A 82 -8.19 -4.51 1.04
CA ILE A 82 -7.65 -3.19 1.36
C ILE A 82 -6.98 -3.23 2.71
N ILE A 83 -5.71 -2.87 2.74
CA ILE A 83 -4.94 -2.70 3.96
C ILE A 83 -4.19 -1.38 3.93
N GLY A 84 -4.02 -0.76 5.09
CA GLY A 84 -3.15 0.39 5.28
C GLY A 84 -1.86 -0.03 5.96
N SER A 85 -0.73 0.40 5.44
CA SER A 85 0.58 0.22 6.08
C SER A 85 1.15 1.59 6.48
N GLY A 86 1.87 1.63 7.59
CA GLY A 86 2.73 2.76 7.92
C GLY A 86 3.91 2.75 6.95
N GLY A 87 4.13 3.84 6.23
CA GLY A 87 5.30 3.98 5.36
C GLY A 87 6.52 4.39 6.17
N THR A 88 7.69 3.94 5.76
CA THR A 88 8.97 4.48 6.19
C THR A 88 9.60 5.32 5.09
N MET A 89 10.64 6.06 5.45
CA MET A 89 11.37 6.88 4.48
C MET A 89 12.33 6.05 3.62
N ASP A 90 12.68 4.84 4.07
CA ASP A 90 13.58 3.96 3.34
C ASP A 90 12.79 2.92 2.53
N PRO A 91 13.04 2.81 1.21
CA PRO A 91 12.32 1.88 0.35
C PRO A 91 12.62 0.40 0.62
N SER A 92 13.65 0.09 1.43
CA SER A 92 14.03 -1.29 1.77
C SER A 92 12.92 -2.10 2.41
N GLU A 93 12.00 -1.45 3.14
CA GLU A 93 10.86 -2.12 3.77
C GLU A 93 9.85 -2.68 2.75
N SER A 94 9.85 -2.19 1.52
CA SER A 94 9.03 -2.77 0.45
C SER A 94 9.33 -4.24 0.20
N ARG A 95 10.54 -4.70 0.57
CA ARG A 95 10.94 -6.10 0.51
C ARG A 95 10.01 -7.01 1.30
N GLU A 96 9.68 -6.61 2.52
CA GLU A 96 8.83 -7.41 3.40
C GLU A 96 7.41 -7.58 2.84
N MET A 97 6.92 -6.60 2.09
CA MET A 97 5.59 -6.68 1.49
C MET A 97 5.49 -7.67 0.32
N ILE A 98 6.61 -8.05 -0.28
CA ILE A 98 6.64 -8.87 -1.51
C ILE A 98 7.50 -10.13 -1.39
N HIS A 99 8.33 -10.27 -0.34
CA HIS A 99 9.19 -11.43 -0.19
C HIS A 99 8.36 -12.69 0.04
N PRO A 100 8.62 -13.80 -0.69
CA PRO A 100 7.83 -15.03 -0.58
C PRO A 100 7.70 -15.60 0.83
N ASP A 101 8.77 -15.46 1.65
CA ASP A 101 8.82 -15.99 3.02
C ASP A 101 8.40 -14.96 4.08
N SER A 102 7.95 -13.78 3.68
CA SER A 102 7.56 -12.75 4.62
C SER A 102 6.16 -13.01 5.19
N SER A 103 6.05 -12.82 6.51
CA SER A 103 4.77 -12.90 7.23
C SER A 103 3.81 -11.74 6.95
N VAL A 104 4.20 -10.79 6.11
CA VAL A 104 3.38 -9.64 5.69
C VAL A 104 3.26 -9.51 4.17
N ASN A 105 3.59 -10.57 3.44
CA ASN A 105 3.34 -10.67 2.01
C ASN A 105 1.84 -10.97 1.74
N PHE A 106 1.00 -9.96 1.94
CA PHE A 106 -0.46 -10.09 1.80
C PHE A 106 -0.92 -10.37 0.37
N CYS A 107 -0.16 -9.97 -0.63
CA CYS A 107 -0.48 -10.26 -2.04
C CYS A 107 -0.06 -11.67 -2.49
N GLN A 108 0.50 -12.50 -1.59
CA GLN A 108 0.96 -13.85 -1.88
C GLN A 108 1.92 -13.92 -3.08
N LEU A 109 2.67 -12.84 -3.32
CA LEU A 109 3.58 -12.73 -4.44
C LEU A 109 4.74 -13.71 -4.27
N LYS A 110 5.11 -14.40 -5.36
CA LYS A 110 6.23 -15.36 -5.41
C LYS A 110 7.27 -14.98 -6.47
N ASP A 111 7.39 -13.68 -6.73
CA ASP A 111 8.33 -13.14 -7.72
C ASP A 111 9.66 -12.81 -7.05
N THR A 112 10.64 -13.68 -7.23
CA THR A 112 11.99 -13.50 -6.67
C THR A 112 12.79 -12.43 -7.40
N GLU A 113 12.45 -12.07 -8.64
CA GLU A 113 13.13 -11.01 -9.38
C GLU A 113 12.99 -9.66 -8.65
N LEU A 114 11.77 -9.34 -8.16
CA LEU A 114 11.53 -8.11 -7.43
C LEU A 114 12.32 -8.05 -6.12
N THR A 115 12.37 -9.16 -5.38
CA THR A 115 13.15 -9.21 -4.13
C THR A 115 14.65 -9.12 -4.38
N ASP A 116 15.16 -9.75 -5.43
CA ASP A 116 16.57 -9.67 -5.82
C ASP A 116 17.00 -8.24 -6.17
N ILE A 117 16.14 -7.46 -6.82
CA ILE A 117 16.42 -6.06 -7.14
C ILE A 117 16.53 -5.23 -5.85
N ILE A 118 15.56 -5.40 -4.93
CA ILE A 118 15.62 -4.69 -3.64
C ILE A 118 16.85 -5.11 -2.83
N ASP A 119 17.19 -6.39 -2.80
CA ASP A 119 18.34 -6.90 -2.05
C ASP A 119 19.65 -6.33 -2.59
N LYS A 120 19.79 -6.20 -3.92
CA LYS A 120 20.94 -5.50 -4.54
C LYS A 120 20.98 -4.02 -4.15
N GLY A 121 19.84 -3.34 -4.19
CA GLY A 121 19.74 -1.95 -3.74
C GLY A 121 20.07 -1.77 -2.27
N ASN A 122 19.68 -2.72 -1.41
CA ASN A 122 19.97 -2.71 0.02
C ASN A 122 21.45 -3.00 0.34
N ALA A 123 22.14 -3.69 -0.53
CA ALA A 123 23.58 -3.96 -0.37
C ALA A 123 24.45 -2.72 -0.65
N GLU A 124 23.91 -1.73 -1.35
CA GLU A 124 24.62 -0.49 -1.65
C GLU A 124 24.56 0.50 -0.49
N LEU A 125 25.66 1.28 -0.31
CA LEU A 125 25.82 2.17 0.83
C LEU A 125 25.45 3.63 0.57
N THR A 126 25.41 4.05 -0.70
CA THR A 126 25.12 5.44 -1.06
C THR A 126 23.79 5.58 -1.78
N PHE A 127 23.18 6.76 -1.68
CA PHE A 127 21.94 7.05 -2.38
C PHE A 127 22.07 6.83 -3.89
N GLU A 128 23.17 7.29 -4.48
CA GLU A 128 23.43 7.23 -5.92
C GLU A 128 23.58 5.79 -6.40
N ALA A 129 24.22 4.92 -5.62
CA ALA A 129 24.38 3.51 -5.95
C ALA A 129 23.07 2.72 -5.77
N ARG A 130 22.25 3.09 -4.77
CA ARG A 130 20.96 2.46 -4.48
C ARG A 130 19.88 2.85 -5.49
N LYS A 131 19.87 4.11 -5.93
CA LYS A 131 18.78 4.69 -6.72
C LYS A 131 18.42 3.88 -7.97
N PRO A 132 19.34 3.40 -8.82
CA PRO A 132 19.01 2.64 -10.02
C PRO A 132 18.19 1.37 -9.73
N TYR A 133 18.48 0.65 -8.64
CA TYR A 133 17.73 -0.54 -8.24
C TYR A 133 16.31 -0.20 -7.81
N PHE A 134 16.13 0.87 -7.04
CA PHE A 134 14.79 1.29 -6.63
C PHE A 134 13.98 1.92 -7.75
N ASP A 135 14.62 2.54 -8.74
CA ASP A 135 13.95 2.98 -9.96
C ASP A 135 13.47 1.77 -10.78
N GLU A 136 14.32 0.76 -10.97
CA GLU A 136 13.95 -0.49 -11.64
C GLU A 136 12.83 -1.21 -10.90
N TYR A 137 12.92 -1.32 -9.57
CA TYR A 137 11.88 -1.92 -8.75
C TYR A 137 10.53 -1.25 -8.95
N GLN A 138 10.47 0.09 -8.95
CA GLN A 138 9.21 0.83 -9.13
C GLN A 138 8.56 0.55 -10.50
N VAL A 139 9.35 0.41 -11.56
CA VAL A 139 8.84 0.03 -12.87
C VAL A 139 8.27 -1.40 -12.82
N LYS A 140 9.06 -2.35 -12.34
CA LYS A 140 8.68 -3.77 -12.34
C LYS A 140 7.51 -4.08 -11.42
N ILE A 141 7.45 -3.51 -10.22
CA ILE A 141 6.30 -3.70 -9.31
C ILE A 141 5.02 -3.11 -9.93
N ARG A 142 5.13 -2.04 -10.69
CA ARG A 142 4.00 -1.48 -11.43
C ARG A 142 3.54 -2.38 -12.57
N GLU A 143 4.47 -2.98 -13.32
CA GLU A 143 4.15 -3.95 -14.39
C GLU A 143 3.48 -5.21 -13.85
N ARG A 144 3.95 -5.73 -12.72
CA ARG A 144 3.37 -6.92 -12.07
C ARG A 144 2.04 -6.62 -11.37
N SER A 145 1.88 -5.37 -10.90
CA SER A 145 0.67 -4.86 -10.23
C SER A 145 0.10 -5.78 -9.13
N PRO A 146 0.92 -6.35 -8.23
CA PRO A 146 0.38 -7.15 -7.14
C PRO A 146 -0.41 -6.30 -6.14
N MET A 147 -0.16 -5.01 -6.13
CA MET A 147 -0.80 -4.02 -5.27
C MET A 147 -1.17 -2.77 -6.08
N ALA A 148 -2.33 -2.21 -5.80
CA ALA A 148 -2.73 -0.89 -6.27
C ALA A 148 -2.55 0.13 -5.13
N TYR A 149 -1.61 1.05 -5.28
CA TYR A 149 -1.38 2.14 -4.31
C TYR A 149 -2.48 3.19 -4.49
N LEU A 150 -3.33 3.37 -3.47
CA LEU A 150 -4.50 4.23 -3.57
C LEU A 150 -4.19 5.66 -3.14
N TYR A 151 -3.71 5.86 -1.92
CA TYR A 151 -3.39 7.18 -1.37
C TYR A 151 -2.56 7.08 -0.09
N THR A 152 -1.92 8.20 0.26
CA THR A 152 -1.27 8.39 1.56
C THR A 152 -2.09 9.35 2.40
N LYS A 153 -2.38 8.97 3.66
CA LYS A 153 -3.10 9.83 4.59
C LYS A 153 -2.24 10.99 5.07
N ASN A 154 -2.82 12.18 5.12
CA ASN A 154 -2.26 13.25 5.94
C ASN A 154 -2.55 12.96 7.41
N VAL A 155 -1.53 13.04 8.25
CA VAL A 155 -1.68 12.99 9.70
C VAL A 155 -1.96 14.40 10.20
N LEU A 156 -3.15 14.60 10.77
CA LEU A 156 -3.53 15.87 11.38
C LEU A 156 -3.25 15.78 12.87
N THR A 157 -2.42 16.69 13.35
CA THR A 157 -2.05 16.77 14.77
C THR A 157 -2.56 18.07 15.37
N ALA A 158 -3.23 17.98 16.52
CA ALA A 158 -3.63 19.12 17.29
C ALA A 158 -2.97 19.05 18.68
N TYR A 159 -2.44 20.17 19.12
CA TYR A 159 -1.89 20.31 20.48
C TYR A 159 -2.33 21.63 21.11
N ASN A 160 -2.31 21.69 22.43
CA ASN A 160 -2.72 22.88 23.14
C ASN A 160 -1.71 24.01 22.86
N LYS A 161 -2.19 25.22 22.63
CA LYS A 161 -1.36 26.42 22.37
C LYS A 161 -0.34 26.76 23.49
N ARG A 162 -0.54 26.19 24.68
CA ARG A 162 0.40 26.31 25.80
C ARG A 162 1.64 25.45 25.66
N VAL A 163 1.63 24.50 24.70
CA VAL A 163 2.78 23.63 24.44
C VAL A 163 3.62 24.30 23.37
N SER A 164 4.86 24.61 23.65
CA SER A 164 5.85 25.13 22.72
C SER A 164 6.90 24.07 22.38
N GLY A 165 7.75 24.31 21.40
CA GLY A 165 8.82 23.39 20.99
C GLY A 165 8.34 22.12 20.28
N VAL A 166 7.08 22.06 19.87
CA VAL A 166 6.55 20.93 19.07
C VAL A 166 7.04 21.05 17.63
N GLU A 167 7.85 20.10 17.23
CA GLU A 167 8.28 19.95 15.84
C GLU A 167 7.45 18.83 15.19
N VAL A 168 6.76 19.16 14.11
CA VAL A 168 6.01 18.16 13.32
C VAL A 168 6.97 17.61 12.28
N GLU A 169 7.62 16.53 12.63
CA GLU A 169 8.50 15.80 11.72
C GLU A 169 7.74 14.75 10.91
N ASN A 170 8.30 14.38 9.77
CA ASN A 170 7.73 13.39 8.86
C ASN A 170 7.79 11.93 9.37
N PHE A 171 8.17 11.72 10.62
CA PHE A 171 8.43 10.39 11.21
C PHE A 171 7.25 9.79 11.97
N ASN A 172 6.04 9.93 11.56
CA ASN A 172 4.87 9.26 12.17
C ASN A 172 4.76 9.35 13.72
N SER A 173 5.59 10.13 14.37
CA SER A 173 5.61 10.29 15.83
C SER A 173 5.60 11.75 16.22
N LEU A 174 4.48 12.19 16.78
CA LEU A 174 4.40 13.53 17.42
C LEU A 174 5.43 13.69 18.54
N ASN A 175 5.81 12.59 19.18
CA ASN A 175 6.68 12.61 20.35
C ASN A 175 8.18 12.68 20.00
N TRP A 176 8.54 12.72 18.74
CA TRP A 176 9.93 12.76 18.30
C TRP A 176 10.73 13.88 18.96
N SER A 177 10.17 15.09 19.07
CA SER A 177 10.82 16.27 19.67
C SER A 177 10.39 16.53 21.11
N SER A 178 9.83 15.55 21.82
CA SER A 178 9.24 15.75 23.13
C SER A 178 10.21 16.28 24.21
N TRP A 179 11.51 16.07 24.04
CA TRP A 179 12.53 16.67 24.91
C TRP A 179 12.69 18.20 24.75
N ASN A 180 12.17 18.79 23.68
CA ASN A 180 12.15 20.23 23.42
C ASN A 180 10.83 20.89 23.85
N TRP A 181 9.87 20.08 24.30
CA TRP A 181 8.56 20.62 24.65
C TRP A 181 8.62 21.36 25.99
N ASP A 182 8.00 22.52 26.03
CA ASP A 182 7.77 23.29 27.20
C ASP A 182 6.29 23.65 27.37
N ILE A 183 5.83 23.81 28.60
CA ILE A 183 4.43 24.12 28.89
C ILE A 183 4.40 25.45 29.59
N ASP A 184 3.88 26.48 28.95
CA ASP A 184 3.64 27.77 29.55
C ASP A 184 2.77 27.60 30.80
N ALA A 185 3.25 28.10 31.93
CA ALA A 185 2.46 28.15 33.15
C ALA A 185 1.14 28.89 32.88
N ALA A 186 0.04 28.37 33.40
CA ALA A 186 -1.28 28.90 33.11
C ALA A 186 -1.34 30.42 33.35
N GLN A 187 -1.71 31.16 32.29
CA GLN A 187 -2.29 32.48 32.46
C GLN A 187 -3.72 32.34 32.91
#